data_c297b1c8958fdcad00b5fe2f0d8af865
#
_entry.id   c297b1c8958fdcad00b5fe2f0d8af865
#
_cell.length_a   1.000
_cell.length_b   1.000
_cell.length_c   1.000
_cell.angle_alpha   90.00
_cell.angle_beta   90.00
_cell.angle_gamma   90.00
#
_symmetry.space_group_name_H-M   'P 1'
#
loop_
_entity.id
_entity.type
_entity.pdbx_description
1 polymer ?
#
loop_
_entity_poly.entity_id
_entity_poly.type
_entity_poly.pdbx_seq_one_letter_code
_entity_poly.pdbx_strand_id
1 'polypeptide(L)'
;MKSSAFIAASAAVILYLGLLHLLYTFRGPMLHPLDPDLTAKMMTVSPVISRETTMWRLWVGFNATHSFGLILFGALYGYLAIRQSALLFHSWFLLVLGFALLLGYAVIAKLYFISAPFRGIVRDRAAPIAVTWSGGDPSSSSSSW
;
A
#
# COMPACT_ATOMS: atom_id res chain seq x y z
N MET A 1 32.40 -2.90 -7.20
CA MET A 1 31.48 -3.92 -7.73
C MET A 1 30.47 -4.44 -6.71
N LYS A 2 30.82 -4.75 -5.46
CA LYS A 2 29.85 -5.26 -4.45
C LYS A 2 28.78 -4.23 -4.06
N SER A 3 29.16 -2.95 -3.90
CA SER A 3 28.22 -1.89 -3.49
C SER A 3 27.18 -1.56 -4.56
N SER A 4 27.55 -1.53 -5.84
CA SER A 4 26.60 -1.30 -6.95
C SER A 4 25.59 -2.45 -7.10
N ALA A 5 26.04 -3.70 -6.95
CA ALA A 5 25.16 -4.87 -6.98
C ALA A 5 24.14 -4.84 -5.82
N PHE A 6 24.56 -4.42 -4.64
CA PHE A 6 23.66 -4.27 -3.49
C PHE A 6 22.59 -3.20 -3.72
N ILE A 7 22.97 -2.03 -4.23
CA ILE A 7 22.02 -0.96 -4.58
C ILE A 7 21.07 -1.42 -5.69
N ALA A 8 21.58 -2.09 -6.72
CA ALA A 8 20.76 -2.61 -7.80
C ALA A 8 19.72 -3.64 -7.30
N ALA A 9 20.11 -4.56 -6.42
CA ALA A 9 19.20 -5.53 -5.82
C ALA A 9 18.13 -4.85 -4.97
N SER A 10 18.52 -3.87 -4.13
CA SER A 10 17.57 -3.10 -3.32
C SER A 10 16.58 -2.30 -4.21
N ALA A 11 17.06 -1.69 -5.27
CA ALA A 11 16.25 -0.95 -6.23
C ALA A 11 15.26 -1.87 -6.97
N ALA A 12 15.68 -3.09 -7.32
CA ALA A 12 14.81 -4.09 -7.94
C ALA A 12 13.68 -4.53 -7.01
N VAL A 13 13.96 -4.70 -5.72
CA VAL A 13 12.92 -5.02 -4.71
C VAL A 13 11.92 -3.87 -4.60
N ILE A 14 12.38 -2.61 -4.54
CA ILE A 14 11.50 -1.44 -4.44
C ILE A 14 10.63 -1.31 -5.71
N LEU A 15 11.23 -1.49 -6.89
CA LEU A 15 10.51 -1.49 -8.16
C LEU A 15 9.43 -2.56 -8.18
N TYR A 16 9.75 -3.77 -7.78
CA TYR A 16 8.80 -4.88 -7.70
C TYR A 16 7.64 -4.57 -6.75
N LEU A 17 7.95 -4.07 -5.55
CA LEU A 17 6.92 -3.70 -4.58
C LEU A 17 6.04 -2.56 -5.09
N GLY A 18 6.61 -1.56 -5.77
CA GLY A 18 5.85 -0.48 -6.41
C GLY A 18 4.89 -0.99 -7.49
N LEU A 19 5.33 -1.93 -8.32
CA LEU A 19 4.49 -2.55 -9.35
C LEU A 19 3.36 -3.39 -8.74
N LEU A 20 3.65 -4.17 -7.69
CA LEU A 20 2.62 -4.92 -6.96
C LEU A 20 1.60 -3.99 -6.30
N HIS A 21 2.07 -2.91 -5.67
CA HIS A 21 1.18 -1.95 -5.02
C HIS A 21 0.27 -1.26 -6.05
N LEU A 22 0.82 -0.89 -7.21
CA LEU A 22 0.03 -0.34 -8.32
C LEU A 22 -1.02 -1.34 -8.82
N LEU A 23 -0.63 -2.60 -8.97
CA LEU A 23 -1.55 -3.66 -9.38
C LEU A 23 -2.71 -3.81 -8.38
N TYR A 24 -2.40 -3.85 -7.07
CA TYR A 24 -3.41 -3.98 -6.02
C TYR A 24 -4.28 -2.72 -5.86
N THR A 25 -3.77 -1.55 -6.24
CA THR A 25 -4.56 -0.32 -6.25
C THR A 25 -5.73 -0.39 -7.25
N PHE A 26 -5.52 -1.02 -8.40
CA PHE A 26 -6.53 -1.09 -9.46
C PHE A 26 -7.21 -2.45 -9.60
N ARG A 27 -6.65 -3.50 -9.00
CA ARG A 27 -7.18 -4.87 -9.15
C ARG A 27 -7.31 -5.57 -7.81
N GLY A 28 -8.53 -5.96 -7.51
CA GLY A 28 -8.85 -6.75 -6.33
C GLY A 28 -9.07 -5.92 -5.06
N PRO A 29 -9.53 -6.55 -3.97
CA PRO A 29 -9.94 -5.87 -2.75
C PRO A 29 -8.81 -5.63 -1.75
N MET A 30 -7.53 -5.87 -2.11
CA MET A 30 -6.41 -5.88 -1.17
C MET A 30 -6.19 -4.54 -0.44
N LEU A 31 -6.54 -3.42 -1.07
CA LEU A 31 -6.44 -2.08 -0.49
C LEU A 31 -7.81 -1.47 -0.17
N HIS A 32 -8.87 -2.27 -0.19
CA HIS A 32 -10.19 -1.82 0.21
C HIS A 32 -10.34 -1.88 1.73
N PRO A 33 -11.19 -1.02 2.33
CA PRO A 33 -11.64 -1.21 3.70
C PRO A 33 -12.28 -2.60 3.88
N LEU A 34 -12.09 -3.19 5.05
CA LEU A 34 -12.75 -4.45 5.40
C LEU A 34 -14.28 -4.30 5.50
N ASP A 35 -14.74 -3.11 5.85
CA ASP A 35 -16.14 -2.77 5.96
C ASP A 35 -16.70 -2.30 4.59
N PRO A 36 -17.65 -3.03 3.99
CA PRO A 36 -18.27 -2.65 2.73
C PRO A 36 -19.05 -1.33 2.81
N ASP A 37 -19.68 -1.04 3.94
CA ASP A 37 -20.46 0.20 4.15
C ASP A 37 -19.53 1.42 4.17
N LEU A 38 -18.33 1.28 4.73
CA LEU A 38 -17.31 2.31 4.67
C LEU A 38 -16.88 2.57 3.23
N THR A 39 -16.65 1.53 2.45
CA THR A 39 -16.30 1.65 1.03
C THR A 39 -17.41 2.38 0.26
N ALA A 40 -18.67 2.01 0.47
CA ALA A 40 -19.84 2.67 -0.14
C ALA A 40 -19.90 4.16 0.26
N LYS A 41 -19.69 4.50 1.52
CA LYS A 41 -19.59 5.89 1.99
C LYS A 41 -18.45 6.64 1.32
N MET A 42 -17.27 6.06 1.20
CA MET A 42 -16.12 6.70 0.54
C MET A 42 -16.41 7.02 -0.93
N MET A 43 -17.25 6.23 -1.61
CA MET A 43 -17.64 6.47 -3.00
C MET A 43 -18.61 7.66 -3.17
N THR A 44 -19.32 8.06 -2.12
CA THR A 44 -20.35 9.12 -2.16
C THR A 44 -19.93 10.41 -1.47
N VAL A 45 -19.04 10.33 -0.48
CA VAL A 45 -18.61 11.49 0.32
C VAL A 45 -17.45 12.21 -0.34
N SER A 46 -17.55 13.52 -0.49
CA SER A 46 -16.44 14.37 -0.94
C SER A 46 -15.52 14.77 0.21
N PRO A 47 -14.22 14.97 -0.05
CA PRO A 47 -13.31 15.56 0.93
C PRO A 47 -13.64 17.05 1.16
N VAL A 48 -13.19 17.57 2.29
CA VAL A 48 -13.40 19.00 2.64
C VAL A 48 -12.74 19.93 1.61
N ILE A 49 -11.62 19.50 1.02
CA ILE A 49 -10.82 20.33 0.09
C ILE A 49 -11.48 20.53 -1.28
N SER A 50 -12.35 19.61 -1.72
CA SER A 50 -12.98 19.70 -3.04
C SER A 50 -14.26 18.87 -3.10
N ARG A 51 -15.30 19.41 -3.75
CA ARG A 51 -16.54 18.71 -4.04
C ARG A 51 -16.54 17.98 -5.40
N GLU A 52 -15.48 18.13 -6.19
CA GLU A 52 -15.37 17.54 -7.53
C GLU A 52 -14.90 16.06 -7.53
N THR A 53 -14.50 15.58 -6.36
CA THR A 53 -14.00 14.23 -6.18
C THR A 53 -14.62 13.57 -4.96
N THR A 54 -14.41 12.26 -4.82
CA THR A 54 -14.85 11.49 -3.66
C THR A 54 -13.65 11.00 -2.86
N MET A 55 -13.88 10.64 -1.60
CA MET A 55 -12.83 10.04 -0.74
C MET A 55 -12.25 8.78 -1.36
N TRP A 56 -13.06 7.98 -2.06
CA TRP A 56 -12.59 6.79 -2.77
C TRP A 56 -11.63 7.13 -3.91
N ARG A 57 -11.96 8.12 -4.73
CA ARG A 57 -11.09 8.55 -5.83
C ARG A 57 -9.76 9.12 -5.32
N LEU A 58 -9.80 9.88 -4.22
CA LEU A 58 -8.58 10.34 -3.55
C LEU A 58 -7.75 9.18 -3.02
N TRP A 59 -8.38 8.20 -2.38
CA TRP A 59 -7.69 7.01 -1.88
C TRP A 59 -6.96 6.26 -2.99
N VAL A 60 -7.66 5.96 -4.09
CA VAL A 60 -7.08 5.30 -5.27
C VAL A 60 -5.97 6.15 -5.88
N GLY A 61 -6.20 7.45 -6.07
CA GLY A 61 -5.21 8.38 -6.62
C GLY A 61 -3.94 8.46 -5.77
N PHE A 62 -4.10 8.55 -4.45
CA PHE A 62 -2.96 8.55 -3.52
C PHE A 62 -2.14 7.27 -3.60
N ASN A 63 -2.79 6.10 -3.57
CA ASN A 63 -2.10 4.82 -3.70
C ASN A 63 -1.39 4.68 -5.05
N ALA A 64 -2.01 5.15 -6.14
CA ALA A 64 -1.40 5.14 -7.46
C ALA A 64 -0.15 6.05 -7.52
N THR A 65 -0.23 7.29 -7.03
CA THR A 65 0.92 8.22 -7.01
C THR A 65 2.04 7.71 -6.13
N HIS A 66 1.73 7.10 -4.98
CA HIS A 66 2.70 6.43 -4.13
C HIS A 66 3.43 5.30 -4.89
N SER A 67 2.68 4.47 -5.62
CA SER A 67 3.25 3.40 -6.45
C SER A 67 4.18 3.94 -7.53
N PHE A 68 3.79 5.01 -8.22
CA PHE A 68 4.64 5.67 -9.22
C PHE A 68 5.94 6.19 -8.61
N GLY A 69 5.90 6.75 -7.41
CA GLY A 69 7.10 7.17 -6.69
C GLY A 69 8.09 6.03 -6.45
N LEU A 70 7.59 4.87 -5.98
CA LEU A 70 8.40 3.67 -5.77
C LEU A 70 8.97 3.10 -7.09
N ILE A 71 8.14 3.04 -8.14
CA ILE A 71 8.55 2.56 -9.46
C ILE A 71 9.64 3.45 -10.04
N LEU A 72 9.44 4.76 -10.02
CA LEU A 72 10.42 5.73 -10.53
C LEU A 72 11.73 5.66 -9.75
N PHE A 73 11.66 5.59 -8.41
CA PHE A 73 12.83 5.44 -7.56
C PHE A 73 13.60 4.16 -7.90
N GLY A 74 12.91 3.01 -7.92
CA GLY A 74 13.52 1.72 -8.19
C GLY A 74 14.14 1.65 -9.61
N ALA A 75 13.45 2.17 -10.62
CA ALA A 75 13.94 2.21 -11.99
C ALA A 75 15.17 3.12 -12.13
N LEU A 76 15.12 4.34 -11.56
CA LEU A 76 16.23 5.31 -11.65
C LEU A 76 17.47 4.81 -10.92
N TYR A 77 17.35 4.42 -9.65
CA TYR A 77 18.52 3.96 -8.87
C TYR A 77 19.03 2.61 -9.36
N GLY A 78 18.16 1.73 -9.87
CA GLY A 78 18.55 0.49 -10.53
C GLY A 78 19.37 0.75 -11.79
N TYR A 79 18.91 1.66 -12.64
CA TYR A 79 19.67 2.08 -13.84
C TYR A 79 21.02 2.71 -13.49
N LEU A 80 21.05 3.65 -12.53
CA LEU A 80 22.27 4.28 -12.09
C LEU A 80 23.26 3.26 -11.52
N ALA A 81 22.81 2.33 -10.70
CA ALA A 81 23.68 1.32 -10.10
C ALA A 81 24.28 0.35 -11.13
N ILE A 82 23.53 0.00 -12.18
CA ILE A 82 23.95 -0.98 -13.20
C ILE A 82 24.78 -0.31 -14.31
N ARG A 83 24.32 0.84 -14.81
CA ARG A 83 24.88 1.47 -16.02
C ARG A 83 25.75 2.69 -15.74
N GLN A 84 25.51 3.37 -14.64
CA GLN A 84 26.15 4.65 -14.31
C GLN A 84 26.67 4.66 -12.86
N SER A 85 27.29 3.57 -12.43
CA SER A 85 27.77 3.43 -11.05
C SER A 85 28.79 4.51 -10.65
N ALA A 86 29.65 4.95 -11.60
CA ALA A 86 30.56 6.04 -11.35
C ALA A 86 29.83 7.34 -11.00
N LEU A 87 28.80 7.72 -11.77
CA LEU A 87 27.99 8.91 -11.51
C LEU A 87 27.29 8.80 -10.16
N LEU A 88 26.71 7.64 -9.85
CA LEU A 88 26.00 7.41 -8.59
C LEU A 88 26.92 7.59 -7.38
N PHE A 89 28.12 6.99 -7.40
CA PHE A 89 29.03 7.02 -6.25
C PHE A 89 29.87 8.29 -6.15
N HIS A 90 30.05 9.05 -7.24
CA HIS A 90 30.72 10.36 -7.19
C HIS A 90 29.78 11.51 -6.84
N SER A 91 28.46 11.32 -7.00
CA SER A 91 27.48 12.34 -6.67
C SER A 91 26.96 12.19 -5.24
N TRP A 92 27.50 12.99 -4.33
CA TRP A 92 26.99 13.07 -2.96
C TRP A 92 25.49 13.39 -2.92
N PHE A 93 25.03 14.25 -3.83
CA PHE A 93 23.60 14.60 -3.94
C PHE A 93 22.72 13.38 -4.21
N LEU A 94 23.07 12.51 -5.16
CA LEU A 94 22.31 11.31 -5.48
C LEU A 94 22.27 10.33 -4.29
N LEU A 95 23.41 10.17 -3.61
CA LEU A 95 23.46 9.27 -2.44
C LEU A 95 22.59 9.79 -1.29
N VAL A 96 22.69 11.09 -0.97
CA VAL A 96 21.88 11.70 0.10
C VAL A 96 20.38 11.68 -0.25
N LEU A 97 20.03 12.01 -1.50
CA LEU A 97 18.65 11.98 -1.97
C LEU A 97 18.05 10.57 -1.86
N GLY A 98 18.79 9.56 -2.33
CA GLY A 98 18.35 8.17 -2.23
C GLY A 98 18.16 7.72 -0.78
N PHE A 99 19.12 8.04 0.09
CA PHE A 99 19.02 7.71 1.51
C PHE A 99 17.86 8.44 2.20
N ALA A 100 17.68 9.73 1.94
CA ALA A 100 16.59 10.53 2.52
C ALA A 100 15.22 10.00 2.12
N LEU A 101 15.03 9.62 0.84
CA LEU A 101 13.79 9.00 0.38
C LEU A 101 13.52 7.65 1.07
N LEU A 102 14.53 6.77 1.15
CA LEU A 102 14.39 5.48 1.82
C LEU A 102 14.10 5.64 3.30
N LEU A 103 14.79 6.55 3.97
CA LEU A 103 14.55 6.85 5.39
C LEU A 103 13.15 7.42 5.60
N GLY A 104 12.69 8.35 4.75
CA GLY A 104 11.35 8.90 4.77
C GLY A 104 10.28 7.81 4.62
N TYR A 105 10.42 6.93 3.64
CA TYR A 105 9.51 5.79 3.48
C TYR A 105 9.53 4.84 4.70
N ALA A 106 10.71 4.56 5.25
CA ALA A 106 10.84 3.70 6.44
C ALA A 106 10.16 4.31 7.68
N VAL A 107 10.33 5.62 7.89
CA VAL A 107 9.67 6.35 8.99
C VAL A 107 8.16 6.35 8.82
N ILE A 108 7.65 6.69 7.63
CA ILE A 108 6.22 6.68 7.34
C ILE A 108 5.65 5.27 7.50
N ALA A 109 6.34 4.26 6.98
CA ALA A 109 5.94 2.87 7.14
C ALA A 109 5.85 2.46 8.61
N LYS A 110 6.82 2.85 9.43
CA LYS A 110 6.82 2.55 10.87
C LYS A 110 5.70 3.27 11.63
N LEU A 111 5.38 4.51 11.26
CA LEU A 111 4.39 5.33 11.97
C LEU A 111 2.94 5.02 11.56
N TYR A 112 2.71 4.71 10.29
CA TYR A 112 1.36 4.63 9.72
C TYR A 112 0.98 3.27 9.17
N PHE A 113 1.95 2.43 8.80
CA PHE A 113 1.68 1.07 8.36
C PHE A 113 1.93 0.10 9.49
N ILE A 114 1.02 -0.84 9.66
CA ILE A 114 1.12 -1.91 10.65
C ILE A 114 2.45 -2.65 10.44
N SER A 115 3.08 -3.08 11.52
CA SER A 115 4.31 -3.91 11.54
C SER A 115 4.17 -5.28 10.85
N ALA A 116 3.33 -5.38 9.84
CA ALA A 116 2.89 -6.60 9.19
C ALA A 116 3.38 -6.89 7.76
N PRO A 117 4.36 -6.21 7.15
CA PRO A 117 4.82 -6.71 5.85
C PRO A 117 5.59 -8.03 5.97
N PHE A 118 6.07 -8.42 7.16
CA PHE A 118 6.88 -9.63 7.35
C PHE A 118 6.19 -10.76 8.12
N ARG A 119 5.01 -10.53 8.72
CA ARG A 119 4.31 -11.57 9.51
C ARG A 119 2.97 -12.02 8.93
N GLY A 120 2.38 -11.30 7.97
CA GLY A 120 0.99 -11.48 7.53
C GLY A 120 0.76 -12.43 6.38
N ILE A 121 1.77 -12.76 5.57
CA ILE A 121 1.55 -13.61 4.38
C ILE A 121 1.42 -15.09 4.74
N VAL A 122 1.81 -15.52 5.93
CA VAL A 122 1.90 -16.92 6.29
C VAL A 122 0.79 -17.40 7.24
N ARG A 123 0.02 -16.52 7.88
CA ARG A 123 -0.83 -16.96 9.02
C ARG A 123 -2.35 -16.85 8.86
N ASP A 124 -2.88 -16.31 7.78
CA ASP A 124 -4.33 -16.06 7.69
C ASP A 124 -5.07 -16.86 6.60
N ARG A 125 -4.59 -18.05 6.27
CA ARG A 125 -5.36 -19.02 5.46
C ARG A 125 -6.11 -20.08 6.27
N ALA A 126 -6.19 -19.95 7.58
CA ALA A 126 -6.74 -20.99 8.43
C ALA A 126 -7.66 -20.48 9.54
N ALA A 127 -8.58 -19.57 9.25
CA ALA A 127 -9.74 -19.37 10.11
C ALA A 127 -10.99 -19.16 9.24
N PRO A 128 -11.86 -20.16 9.08
CA PRO A 128 -13.19 -19.89 8.56
C PRO A 128 -13.92 -19.01 9.58
N ILE A 129 -14.40 -17.84 9.13
CA ILE A 129 -15.31 -17.01 9.91
C ILE A 129 -16.59 -17.82 10.05
N ALA A 130 -16.75 -18.50 11.17
CA ALA A 130 -18.05 -19.06 11.57
C ALA A 130 -18.94 -17.88 11.97
N VAL A 131 -19.69 -17.36 11.01
CA VAL A 131 -20.81 -16.47 11.29
C VAL A 131 -21.88 -17.35 11.91
N THR A 132 -21.94 -17.42 13.23
CA THR A 132 -23.09 -17.99 13.94
C THR A 132 -24.23 -16.98 13.81
N TRP A 133 -25.09 -17.21 12.85
CA TRP A 133 -26.44 -16.64 12.85
C TRP A 133 -27.19 -17.22 14.04
N SER A 134 -27.33 -16.50 15.14
CA SER A 134 -28.36 -16.78 16.13
C SER A 134 -29.66 -16.35 15.50
N GLY A 135 -30.38 -17.32 14.90
CA GLY A 135 -31.71 -17.14 14.40
C GLY A 135 -32.62 -16.84 15.59
N GLY A 136 -33.08 -15.60 15.69
CA GLY A 136 -34.22 -15.24 16.54
C GLY A 136 -35.45 -15.96 16.03
N ASP A 137 -36.00 -16.84 16.86
CA ASP A 137 -37.22 -17.60 16.64
C ASP A 137 -38.41 -16.62 16.63
N PRO A 138 -39.18 -16.49 15.53
CA PRO A 138 -40.32 -15.58 15.49
C PRO A 138 -41.61 -16.16 16.02
N SER A 139 -41.57 -17.15 16.94
CA SER A 139 -42.78 -17.80 17.48
C SER A 139 -43.00 -17.50 18.96
N SER A 140 -43.16 -16.22 19.34
CA SER A 140 -43.78 -15.91 20.63
C SER A 140 -44.40 -14.50 20.66
N SER A 141 -45.48 -14.29 19.96
CA SER A 141 -46.47 -13.27 20.32
C SER A 141 -47.84 -13.65 19.81
N SER A 142 -48.44 -14.62 20.47
CA SER A 142 -49.91 -14.75 20.50
C SER A 142 -50.38 -14.32 21.87
N SER A 143 -51.46 -13.56 21.85
CA SER A 143 -52.43 -13.25 22.91
C SER A 143 -52.07 -12.11 23.89
N SER A 144 -52.82 -11.14 23.80
CA SER A 144 -53.96 -10.72 24.60
C SER A 144 -54.04 -9.20 24.84
N TRP A 145 -55.19 -8.70 24.53
CA TRP A 145 -55.90 -7.46 24.85
C TRP A 145 -55.60 -6.23 24.01
#